data_9b04c79c173b53661b1be612ce574356
#
_entry.id   9b04c79c173b53661b1be612ce574356
#
_cell.length_a   1.000
_cell.length_b   1.000
_cell.length_c   1.000
_cell.angle_alpha   90.00
_cell.angle_beta   90.00
_cell.angle_gamma   90.00
#
_symmetry.space_group_name_H-M   'P 1'
#
loop_
_entity.id
_entity.type
_entity.pdbx_description
1 polymer ?
#
loop_
_entity_poly.entity_id
_entity_poly.type
_entity_poly.pdbx_seq_one_letter_code
_entity_poly.pdbx_strand_id
1 'polypeptide(L)'
;MALPTWAERLGYHEIQTDATGQLVSWAAPDPGQAYGRVIAAVWDFWKHMGTCANGVPYFFQHQVWKPEHDGRGLGGDQLAMALSSLNLLYGYSGDPEARAMMVRIADYYLDHGFSRPTDAWPNLPFPYNTDVHSGICDGDMRAGKGFLQPDKAGAFGIELLTLYEMTGSPRYLTAAVGIANTLAAKVTPGDGEHSPWPFRVQAQTGELATRAYAPYTANWTGTLRLFDELIRLKQGKPAACHSAHALLSAWLRAYPMKNDKWGPFFEDVAEWSNTEINADTLAWYLLEHPQWDAGWRQNARAILDWTLGTFGTNGWARYGVTPIQEQTVYRVPGNSHTSRHASVEMLYAEKTGDCAHKAEAIRQLNWATYMVDDDGKNRYPNDDIWLTDGYGDYLRHYLRAMAAAPELAPTGQDHLLRSSSVIQQIEYGKEAIRYRTFDAASRERLRVAFEPASITAGGRRLRKYERMEDLDRREGYFFAASGSASGLLEIKHARSGTIVISQEPGR
;
A
#
# COMPACT_ATOMS: atom_id res chain seq x y z
N MET A 1 24.95 -32.35 31.91
CA MET A 1 24.97 -31.84 30.53
C MET A 1 23.56 -31.36 30.24
N ALA A 2 23.33 -30.07 30.11
CA ALA A 2 22.06 -29.56 29.64
C ALA A 2 21.96 -29.91 28.15
N LEU A 3 20.82 -30.52 27.76
CA LEU A 3 20.51 -30.75 26.34
C LEU A 3 20.50 -29.38 25.64
N PRO A 4 21.04 -29.29 24.42
CA PRO A 4 20.95 -28.06 23.69
C PRO A 4 19.46 -27.72 23.50
N THR A 5 19.00 -26.60 24.04
CA THR A 5 17.72 -26.05 23.74
C THR A 5 17.76 -25.67 22.24
N TRP A 6 17.03 -26.40 21.42
CA TRP A 6 16.85 -26.03 20.01
C TRP A 6 16.27 -24.63 20.01
N ALA A 7 16.97 -23.70 19.38
CA ALA A 7 16.46 -22.34 19.20
C ALA A 7 15.10 -22.44 18.46
N GLU A 8 14.09 -21.77 18.99
CA GLU A 8 12.77 -21.77 18.39
C GLU A 8 12.83 -20.98 17.09
N ARG A 9 12.12 -21.43 16.07
CA ARG A 9 12.13 -20.84 14.73
C ARG A 9 10.77 -20.29 14.38
N LEU A 10 10.78 -19.20 13.61
CA LEU A 10 9.65 -18.64 12.93
C LEU A 10 10.02 -18.55 11.44
N GLY A 11 9.31 -19.31 10.59
CA GLY A 11 9.76 -19.53 9.22
C GLY A 11 11.13 -20.21 9.19
N TYR A 12 12.09 -19.64 8.46
CA TYR A 12 13.44 -20.17 8.37
C TYR A 12 14.42 -19.55 9.38
N HIS A 13 13.99 -18.51 10.11
CA HIS A 13 14.86 -17.77 11.01
C HIS A 13 14.69 -18.19 12.46
N GLU A 14 15.80 -18.19 13.20
CA GLU A 14 15.77 -18.33 14.66
C GLU A 14 15.15 -17.08 15.28
N ILE A 15 14.26 -17.28 16.26
CA ILE A 15 13.62 -16.18 16.97
C ILE A 15 14.64 -15.41 17.78
N GLN A 16 14.67 -14.11 17.57
CA GLN A 16 15.52 -13.16 18.31
C GLN A 16 14.66 -12.34 19.26
N THR A 17 15.19 -12.10 20.47
CA THR A 17 14.52 -11.26 21.47
C THR A 17 15.52 -10.25 22.06
N ASP A 18 14.99 -9.14 22.52
CA ASP A 18 15.74 -8.20 23.35
C ASP A 18 15.97 -8.72 24.76
N ALA A 19 16.64 -7.91 25.60
CA ALA A 19 16.95 -8.28 26.99
C ALA A 19 15.70 -8.45 27.88
N THR A 20 14.53 -8.00 27.43
CA THR A 20 13.24 -8.14 28.13
C THR A 20 12.42 -9.32 27.62
N GLY A 21 12.92 -10.07 26.62
CA GLY A 21 12.22 -11.19 25.98
C GLY A 21 11.23 -10.78 24.90
N GLN A 22 11.22 -9.52 24.50
CA GLN A 22 10.35 -9.03 23.42
C GLN A 22 10.94 -9.32 22.04
N LEU A 23 10.09 -9.60 21.06
CA LEU A 23 10.50 -9.94 19.70
C LEU A 23 11.24 -8.77 19.02
N VAL A 24 12.45 -9.05 18.54
CA VAL A 24 13.16 -8.19 17.60
C VAL A 24 13.23 -8.87 16.23
N SER A 25 13.60 -8.12 15.19
CA SER A 25 13.72 -8.69 13.85
C SER A 25 14.92 -9.65 13.78
N TRP A 26 14.80 -10.71 12.98
CA TRP A 26 15.91 -11.61 12.66
C TRP A 26 17.02 -10.90 11.86
N ALA A 27 16.67 -9.90 11.06
CA ALA A 27 17.58 -9.26 10.14
C ALA A 27 18.60 -8.34 10.85
N ALA A 28 18.16 -7.64 11.89
CA ALA A 28 18.99 -6.83 12.79
C ALA A 28 18.20 -6.46 14.06
N PRO A 29 18.86 -6.23 15.22
CA PRO A 29 18.20 -5.76 16.43
C PRO A 29 17.63 -4.33 16.30
N ASP A 30 18.29 -3.47 15.52
CA ASP A 30 17.82 -2.12 15.22
C ASP A 30 16.71 -2.17 14.14
N PRO A 31 15.49 -1.67 14.43
CA PRO A 31 14.37 -1.75 13.49
C PRO A 31 14.67 -1.08 12.15
N GLY A 32 15.35 0.06 12.13
CA GLY A 32 15.66 0.78 10.91
C GLY A 32 16.56 -0.03 9.97
N GLN A 33 17.62 -0.62 10.52
CA GLN A 33 18.51 -1.51 9.76
C GLN A 33 17.78 -2.77 9.29
N ALA A 34 16.95 -3.36 10.16
CA ALA A 34 16.20 -4.57 9.85
C ALA A 34 15.23 -4.34 8.70
N TYR A 35 14.44 -3.29 8.77
CA TYR A 35 13.43 -2.99 7.75
C TYR A 35 14.08 -2.60 6.42
N GLY A 36 15.15 -1.80 6.46
CA GLY A 36 15.93 -1.48 5.26
C GLY A 36 16.49 -2.74 4.58
N ARG A 37 17.03 -3.69 5.35
CA ARG A 37 17.54 -4.97 4.83
C ARG A 37 16.43 -5.83 4.23
N VAL A 38 15.29 -5.94 4.90
CA VAL A 38 14.13 -6.72 4.40
C VAL A 38 13.56 -6.11 3.12
N ILE A 39 13.40 -4.77 3.08
CA ILE A 39 12.96 -4.07 1.88
C ILE A 39 13.92 -4.34 0.71
N ALA A 40 15.22 -4.23 0.97
CA ALA A 40 16.23 -4.48 -0.06
C ALA A 40 16.21 -5.92 -0.57
N ALA A 41 16.04 -6.92 0.31
CA ALA A 41 15.96 -8.33 -0.07
C ALA A 41 14.72 -8.62 -0.93
N VAL A 42 13.53 -8.14 -0.53
CA VAL A 42 12.30 -8.32 -1.30
C VAL A 42 12.39 -7.61 -2.66
N TRP A 43 12.96 -6.40 -2.68
CA TRP A 43 13.14 -5.67 -3.93
C TRP A 43 14.13 -6.38 -4.86
N ASP A 44 15.22 -6.91 -4.34
CA ASP A 44 16.18 -7.68 -5.13
C ASP A 44 15.53 -8.92 -5.75
N PHE A 45 14.72 -9.65 -4.96
CA PHE A 45 13.93 -10.76 -5.50
C PHE A 45 12.97 -10.31 -6.61
N TRP A 46 12.25 -9.19 -6.42
CA TRP A 46 11.32 -8.69 -7.45
C TRP A 46 12.02 -8.31 -8.74
N LYS A 47 13.20 -7.70 -8.64
CA LYS A 47 14.00 -7.30 -9.82
C LYS A 47 14.48 -8.49 -10.65
N HIS A 48 14.77 -9.59 -9.98
CA HIS A 48 15.42 -10.77 -10.60
C HIS A 48 14.46 -11.95 -10.79
N MET A 49 13.19 -11.81 -10.44
CA MET A 49 12.24 -12.89 -10.71
C MET A 49 12.10 -13.15 -12.21
N GLY A 50 11.83 -14.42 -12.57
CA GLY A 50 11.60 -14.81 -13.95
C GLY A 50 10.43 -14.07 -14.59
N THR A 51 10.39 -14.05 -15.91
CA THR A 51 9.30 -13.48 -16.70
C THR A 51 8.54 -14.58 -17.43
N CYS A 52 7.23 -14.36 -17.65
CA CYS A 52 6.45 -15.16 -18.57
C CYS A 52 6.80 -14.84 -20.03
N ALA A 53 6.29 -15.64 -20.97
CA ALA A 53 6.54 -15.48 -22.40
C ALA A 53 6.18 -14.08 -22.96
N ASN A 54 5.27 -13.37 -22.31
CA ASN A 54 4.87 -12.00 -22.63
C ASN A 54 5.78 -10.91 -22.02
N GLY A 55 6.85 -11.29 -21.31
CA GLY A 55 7.83 -10.37 -20.74
C GLY A 55 7.40 -9.70 -19.40
N VAL A 56 6.22 -10.01 -18.88
CA VAL A 56 5.80 -9.52 -17.56
C VAL A 56 6.42 -10.41 -16.47
N PRO A 57 6.90 -9.87 -15.37
CA PRO A 57 7.43 -10.68 -14.28
C PRO A 57 6.43 -11.75 -13.86
N TYR A 58 6.91 -12.99 -13.77
CA TYR A 58 6.11 -14.17 -13.51
C TYR A 58 5.16 -14.00 -12.34
N PHE A 59 5.68 -13.45 -11.29
CA PHE A 59 5.00 -13.19 -10.05
C PHE A 59 3.77 -12.28 -10.18
N PHE A 60 3.80 -11.29 -11.07
CA PHE A 60 2.68 -10.38 -11.29
C PHE A 60 1.60 -10.94 -12.22
N GLN A 61 1.78 -12.12 -12.75
CA GLN A 61 0.79 -12.82 -13.56
C GLN A 61 0.19 -14.04 -12.87
N HIS A 62 0.75 -14.41 -11.73
CA HIS A 62 0.51 -15.71 -11.16
C HIS A 62 0.62 -15.67 -9.65
N GLN A 63 -0.49 -15.86 -8.97
CA GLN A 63 -0.49 -16.03 -7.53
C GLN A 63 0.08 -17.41 -7.21
N VAL A 64 1.33 -17.45 -6.76
CA VAL A 64 2.09 -18.68 -6.74
C VAL A 64 2.35 -19.14 -5.32
N TRP A 65 1.88 -20.32 -5.01
CA TRP A 65 2.32 -21.10 -3.87
C TRP A 65 3.53 -21.95 -4.27
N LYS A 66 3.35 -22.71 -5.36
CA LYS A 66 4.40 -23.49 -6.02
C LYS A 66 4.24 -23.26 -7.52
N PRO A 67 5.11 -22.51 -8.17
CA PRO A 67 4.95 -22.08 -9.56
C PRO A 67 4.57 -23.19 -10.53
N GLU A 68 5.18 -24.33 -10.36
CA GLU A 68 5.00 -25.50 -11.23
C GLU A 68 3.65 -26.21 -11.04
N HIS A 69 2.92 -25.91 -9.98
CA HIS A 69 1.68 -26.60 -9.64
C HIS A 69 0.45 -25.70 -9.49
N ASP A 70 0.65 -24.39 -9.43
CA ASP A 70 -0.44 -23.46 -9.20
C ASP A 70 -0.97 -22.89 -10.52
N GLY A 71 -2.21 -23.18 -10.82
CA GLY A 71 -2.92 -22.70 -12.01
C GLY A 71 -3.69 -21.40 -11.81
N ARG A 72 -3.59 -20.74 -10.65
CA ARG A 72 -4.31 -19.51 -10.38
C ARG A 72 -3.63 -18.30 -11.00
N GLY A 73 -4.43 -17.42 -11.58
CA GLY A 73 -3.95 -16.15 -12.10
C GLY A 73 -3.71 -15.12 -11.00
N LEU A 74 -3.01 -14.06 -11.35
CA LEU A 74 -2.80 -12.93 -10.48
C LEU A 74 -4.03 -12.03 -10.45
N GLY A 75 -4.39 -11.58 -9.26
CA GLY A 75 -5.51 -10.68 -9.08
C GLY A 75 -5.17 -9.22 -9.40
N GLY A 76 -6.15 -8.47 -9.87
CA GLY A 76 -6.06 -7.03 -10.01
C GLY A 76 -5.76 -6.29 -8.70
N ASP A 77 -6.11 -6.90 -7.56
CA ASP A 77 -5.73 -6.43 -6.23
C ASP A 77 -4.21 -6.49 -6.02
N GLN A 78 -3.55 -7.59 -6.36
CA GLN A 78 -2.09 -7.72 -6.26
C GLN A 78 -1.37 -6.72 -7.17
N LEU A 79 -1.90 -6.47 -8.36
CA LEU A 79 -1.33 -5.48 -9.27
C LEU A 79 -1.41 -4.07 -8.71
N ALA A 80 -2.57 -3.66 -8.18
CA ALA A 80 -2.74 -2.36 -7.52
C ALA A 80 -1.83 -2.21 -6.30
N MET A 81 -1.69 -3.27 -5.50
CA MET A 81 -0.79 -3.32 -4.35
C MET A 81 0.67 -3.21 -4.77
N ALA A 82 1.08 -3.94 -5.81
CA ALA A 82 2.43 -3.88 -6.36
C ALA A 82 2.77 -2.50 -6.90
N LEU A 83 1.87 -1.88 -7.68
CA LEU A 83 2.06 -0.51 -8.18
C LEU A 83 2.20 0.48 -7.04
N SER A 84 1.35 0.38 -6.00
CA SER A 84 1.44 1.22 -4.80
C SER A 84 2.77 1.03 -4.05
N SER A 85 3.22 -0.22 -3.89
CA SER A 85 4.51 -0.52 -3.25
C SER A 85 5.69 0.02 -4.06
N LEU A 86 5.69 -0.19 -5.38
CA LEU A 86 6.74 0.26 -6.29
C LEU A 86 6.82 1.79 -6.36
N ASN A 87 5.68 2.50 -6.30
CA ASN A 87 5.65 3.95 -6.24
C ASN A 87 6.38 4.49 -5.00
N LEU A 88 6.07 3.94 -3.82
CA LEU A 88 6.74 4.32 -2.58
C LEU A 88 8.22 3.91 -2.59
N LEU A 89 8.52 2.72 -3.10
CA LEU A 89 9.87 2.20 -3.22
C LEU A 89 10.73 3.06 -4.17
N TYR A 90 10.15 3.56 -5.27
CA TYR A 90 10.84 4.47 -6.18
C TYR A 90 11.28 5.75 -5.45
N GLY A 91 10.38 6.36 -4.69
CA GLY A 91 10.72 7.53 -3.86
C GLY A 91 11.79 7.21 -2.82
N TYR A 92 11.66 6.07 -2.14
CA TYR A 92 12.56 5.62 -1.08
C TYR A 92 13.97 5.26 -1.58
N SER A 93 14.07 4.52 -2.67
CA SER A 93 15.34 3.96 -3.17
C SER A 93 15.99 4.78 -4.28
N GLY A 94 15.21 5.54 -5.04
CA GLY A 94 15.67 6.19 -6.27
C GLY A 94 15.94 5.21 -7.42
N ASP A 95 15.59 3.92 -7.26
CA ASP A 95 15.88 2.91 -8.27
C ASP A 95 14.92 3.05 -9.48
N PRO A 96 15.43 3.40 -10.67
CA PRO A 96 14.57 3.61 -11.85
C PRO A 96 13.85 2.34 -12.31
N GLU A 97 14.34 1.15 -11.93
CA GLU A 97 13.69 -0.11 -12.28
C GLU A 97 12.34 -0.27 -11.58
N ALA A 98 12.15 0.28 -10.37
CA ALA A 98 10.85 0.29 -9.70
C ALA A 98 9.79 1.02 -10.56
N ARG A 99 10.14 2.19 -11.11
CA ARG A 99 9.29 2.92 -12.04
C ARG A 99 9.07 2.18 -13.36
N ALA A 100 10.14 1.59 -13.92
CA ALA A 100 10.06 0.82 -15.17
C ALA A 100 9.14 -0.41 -15.01
N MET A 101 9.20 -1.09 -13.88
CA MET A 101 8.35 -2.23 -13.56
C MET A 101 6.88 -1.82 -13.44
N MET A 102 6.57 -0.67 -12.79
CA MET A 102 5.20 -0.13 -12.75
C MET A 102 4.64 0.09 -14.16
N VAL A 103 5.41 0.73 -15.03
CA VAL A 103 5.03 1.01 -16.43
C VAL A 103 4.77 -0.30 -17.18
N ARG A 104 5.69 -1.26 -17.10
CA ARG A 104 5.58 -2.56 -17.76
C ARG A 104 4.32 -3.32 -17.37
N ILE A 105 4.04 -3.39 -16.07
CA ILE A 105 2.86 -4.06 -15.54
C ILE A 105 1.58 -3.36 -16.01
N ALA A 106 1.51 -2.04 -15.83
CA ALA A 106 0.31 -1.27 -16.18
C ALA A 106 0.03 -1.30 -17.68
N ASP A 107 1.05 -1.12 -18.52
CA ASP A 107 0.90 -1.15 -19.97
C ASP A 107 0.37 -2.50 -20.46
N TYR A 108 0.95 -3.58 -19.95
CA TYR A 108 0.47 -4.91 -20.30
C TYR A 108 -0.99 -5.13 -19.91
N TYR A 109 -1.35 -4.71 -18.68
CA TYR A 109 -2.73 -4.90 -18.19
C TYR A 109 -3.74 -4.05 -18.96
N LEU A 110 -3.37 -2.82 -19.34
CA LEU A 110 -4.20 -1.97 -20.19
C LEU A 110 -4.45 -2.56 -21.59
N ASP A 111 -3.49 -3.30 -22.12
CA ASP A 111 -3.63 -3.94 -23.44
C ASP A 111 -4.44 -5.24 -23.40
N HIS A 112 -4.47 -5.95 -22.27
CA HIS A 112 -4.95 -7.33 -22.22
C HIS A 112 -5.95 -7.65 -21.11
N GLY A 113 -6.16 -6.75 -20.14
CA GLY A 113 -6.88 -7.08 -18.91
C GLY A 113 -8.13 -6.25 -18.63
N PHE A 114 -8.78 -5.66 -19.63
CA PHE A 114 -9.96 -4.79 -19.43
C PHE A 114 -11.22 -5.32 -20.11
N SER A 115 -12.37 -5.09 -19.48
CA SER A 115 -13.66 -5.32 -20.10
C SER A 115 -13.89 -4.38 -21.28
N ARG A 116 -14.70 -4.83 -22.24
CA ARG A 116 -14.93 -4.12 -23.51
C ARG A 116 -15.78 -2.87 -23.31
N PRO A 117 -15.61 -1.83 -24.13
CA PRO A 117 -16.47 -0.64 -24.09
C PRO A 117 -17.97 -0.92 -24.29
N THR A 118 -18.32 -2.07 -24.91
CA THR A 118 -19.70 -2.50 -25.18
C THR A 118 -20.31 -3.36 -24.08
N ASP A 119 -19.51 -3.76 -23.08
CA ASP A 119 -20.00 -4.59 -21.99
C ASP A 119 -20.93 -3.80 -21.04
N ALA A 120 -21.75 -4.50 -20.28
CA ALA A 120 -22.61 -3.87 -19.27
C ALA A 120 -21.81 -3.13 -18.19
N TRP A 121 -20.58 -3.61 -17.89
CA TRP A 121 -19.61 -2.97 -17.03
C TRP A 121 -18.33 -2.68 -17.84
N PRO A 122 -18.30 -1.60 -18.63
CA PRO A 122 -17.21 -1.33 -19.54
C PRO A 122 -15.96 -0.77 -18.86
N ASN A 123 -14.80 -0.92 -19.50
CA ASN A 123 -13.54 -0.28 -19.13
C ASN A 123 -13.08 -0.54 -17.68
N LEU A 124 -13.37 -1.71 -17.13
CA LEU A 124 -12.89 -2.12 -15.84
C LEU A 124 -11.83 -3.23 -15.98
N PRO A 125 -10.77 -3.22 -15.16
CA PRO A 125 -9.80 -4.30 -15.14
C PRO A 125 -10.44 -5.59 -14.62
N PHE A 126 -10.12 -6.71 -15.27
CA PHE A 126 -10.45 -8.02 -14.72
C PHE A 126 -9.53 -8.31 -13.53
N PRO A 127 -10.06 -8.93 -12.45
CA PRO A 127 -9.25 -9.20 -11.25
C PRO A 127 -8.23 -10.31 -11.47
N TYR A 128 -8.52 -11.27 -12.37
CA TYR A 128 -7.73 -12.47 -12.53
C TYR A 128 -7.50 -12.88 -13.97
N ASN A 129 -6.42 -13.61 -14.15
CA ASN A 129 -6.08 -14.37 -15.33
C ASN A 129 -6.63 -15.79 -15.16
N THR A 130 -7.66 -16.17 -15.95
CA THR A 130 -8.27 -17.51 -15.85
C THR A 130 -7.40 -18.60 -16.48
N ASP A 131 -6.50 -18.24 -17.39
CA ASP A 131 -5.47 -19.12 -17.92
C ASP A 131 -4.10 -18.57 -17.55
N VAL A 132 -3.55 -19.13 -16.52
CA VAL A 132 -2.38 -18.60 -15.81
C VAL A 132 -1.15 -18.34 -16.68
N HIS A 133 -0.92 -19.14 -17.68
CA HIS A 133 0.26 -18.99 -18.54
C HIS A 133 -0.04 -18.24 -19.85
N SER A 134 -1.31 -17.90 -20.09
CA SER A 134 -1.69 -17.14 -21.28
C SER A 134 -1.26 -15.67 -21.18
N GLY A 135 -1.14 -15.15 -19.96
CA GLY A 135 -0.95 -13.74 -19.71
C GLY A 135 -2.18 -12.87 -20.00
N ILE A 136 -3.33 -13.44 -20.26
CA ILE A 136 -4.58 -12.73 -20.53
C ILE A 136 -5.41 -12.69 -19.26
N CYS A 137 -5.60 -11.49 -18.73
CA CYS A 137 -6.48 -11.26 -17.58
C CYS A 137 -7.92 -11.10 -18.10
N ASP A 138 -8.74 -12.10 -17.92
CA ASP A 138 -10.06 -12.18 -18.56
C ASP A 138 -11.19 -12.62 -17.62
N GLY A 139 -10.95 -12.66 -16.33
CA GLY A 139 -12.01 -12.96 -15.37
C GLY A 139 -11.53 -13.41 -14.01
N ASP A 140 -12.51 -13.78 -13.19
CA ASP A 140 -12.32 -14.34 -11.87
C ASP A 140 -12.17 -15.87 -11.94
N MET A 141 -11.08 -16.37 -11.42
CA MET A 141 -10.72 -17.78 -11.44
C MET A 141 -11.78 -18.69 -10.81
N ARG A 142 -12.49 -18.26 -9.78
CA ARG A 142 -13.52 -19.04 -9.05
C ARG A 142 -14.91 -18.95 -9.68
N ALA A 143 -15.30 -17.77 -10.15
CA ALA A 143 -16.56 -17.57 -10.84
C ALA A 143 -16.47 -17.88 -12.33
N GLY A 144 -15.25 -17.99 -12.85
CA GLY A 144 -14.96 -18.22 -14.23
C GLY A 144 -14.72 -16.94 -15.04
N LYS A 145 -14.63 -17.12 -16.34
CA LYS A 145 -14.27 -16.08 -17.28
C LYS A 145 -15.30 -14.93 -17.32
N GLY A 146 -14.81 -13.70 -17.38
CA GLY A 146 -15.62 -12.51 -17.58
C GLY A 146 -16.18 -11.87 -16.30
N PHE A 147 -15.85 -12.37 -15.12
CA PHE A 147 -16.25 -11.75 -13.85
C PHE A 147 -15.30 -10.64 -13.41
N LEU A 148 -15.87 -9.53 -12.99
CA LEU A 148 -15.20 -8.33 -12.47
C LEU A 148 -15.36 -8.22 -10.95
N GLN A 149 -14.43 -7.52 -10.34
CA GLN A 149 -14.50 -7.05 -8.96
C GLN A 149 -14.37 -5.50 -8.96
N PRO A 150 -15.48 -4.75 -8.89
CA PRO A 150 -15.48 -3.30 -8.99
C PRO A 150 -14.62 -2.59 -7.92
N ASP A 151 -14.48 -3.16 -6.72
CA ASP A 151 -13.60 -2.66 -5.66
C ASP A 151 -12.12 -2.69 -6.08
N LYS A 152 -11.67 -3.76 -6.74
CA LYS A 152 -10.31 -3.88 -7.29
C LYS A 152 -10.09 -2.90 -8.44
N ALA A 153 -11.13 -2.66 -9.23
CA ALA A 153 -11.05 -1.68 -10.32
C ALA A 153 -10.79 -0.27 -9.78
N GLY A 154 -11.47 0.14 -8.70
CA GLY A 154 -11.21 1.43 -8.05
C GLY A 154 -9.78 1.55 -7.51
N ALA A 155 -9.28 0.48 -6.88
CA ALA A 155 -7.90 0.43 -6.39
C ALA A 155 -6.86 0.50 -7.52
N PHE A 156 -7.09 -0.17 -8.64
CA PHE A 156 -6.22 -0.09 -9.81
C PHE A 156 -6.27 1.28 -10.47
N GLY A 157 -7.47 1.90 -10.53
CA GLY A 157 -7.68 3.22 -11.11
C GLY A 157 -6.87 4.32 -10.46
N ILE A 158 -6.75 4.35 -9.12
CA ILE A 158 -5.92 5.34 -8.43
C ILE A 158 -4.43 5.13 -8.71
N GLU A 159 -3.96 3.91 -8.86
CA GLU A 159 -2.57 3.66 -9.20
C GLU A 159 -2.25 4.04 -10.67
N LEU A 160 -3.22 3.95 -11.57
CA LEU A 160 -3.08 4.51 -12.92
C LEU A 160 -2.98 6.04 -12.91
N LEU A 161 -3.72 6.75 -12.03
CA LEU A 161 -3.53 8.20 -11.85
C LEU A 161 -2.13 8.52 -11.32
N THR A 162 -1.65 7.74 -10.36
CA THR A 162 -0.26 7.86 -9.87
C THR A 162 0.75 7.71 -11.02
N LEU A 163 0.55 6.76 -11.92
CA LEU A 163 1.40 6.59 -13.11
C LEU A 163 1.26 7.76 -14.10
N TYR A 164 0.06 8.30 -14.28
CA TYR A 164 -0.12 9.52 -15.08
C TYR A 164 0.67 10.69 -14.50
N GLU A 165 0.56 10.94 -13.22
CA GLU A 165 1.30 12.02 -12.55
C GLU A 165 2.81 11.81 -12.59
N MET A 166 3.26 10.56 -12.46
CA MET A 166 4.68 10.19 -12.53
C MET A 166 5.28 10.35 -13.93
N THR A 167 4.52 10.00 -14.98
CA THR A 167 5.05 9.86 -16.34
C THR A 167 4.58 10.93 -17.31
N GLY A 168 3.44 11.57 -17.03
CA GLY A 168 2.75 12.47 -17.96
C GLY A 168 2.00 11.75 -19.09
N SER A 169 1.98 10.40 -19.11
CA SER A 169 1.34 9.63 -20.18
C SER A 169 -0.17 9.69 -20.11
N PRO A 170 -0.87 10.25 -21.11
CA PRO A 170 -2.33 10.37 -21.11
C PRO A 170 -3.06 9.04 -21.15
N ARG A 171 -2.38 7.96 -21.51
CA ARG A 171 -2.94 6.61 -21.54
C ARG A 171 -3.47 6.19 -20.17
N TYR A 172 -2.71 6.43 -19.11
CA TYR A 172 -3.09 6.08 -17.74
C TYR A 172 -4.26 6.93 -17.24
N LEU A 173 -4.25 8.22 -17.53
CA LEU A 173 -5.35 9.12 -17.20
C LEU A 173 -6.66 8.67 -17.91
N THR A 174 -6.58 8.34 -19.20
CA THR A 174 -7.74 7.88 -19.97
C THR A 174 -8.35 6.61 -19.37
N ALA A 175 -7.52 5.65 -18.98
CA ALA A 175 -7.97 4.41 -18.37
C ALA A 175 -8.59 4.65 -16.97
N ALA A 176 -7.95 5.45 -16.13
CA ALA A 176 -8.45 5.80 -14.80
C ALA A 176 -9.82 6.55 -14.89
N VAL A 177 -9.95 7.48 -15.83
CA VAL A 177 -11.21 8.17 -16.13
C VAL A 177 -12.28 7.19 -16.62
N GLY A 178 -11.91 6.21 -17.45
CA GLY A 178 -12.81 5.15 -17.91
C GLY A 178 -13.37 4.32 -16.74
N ILE A 179 -12.50 3.87 -15.85
CA ILE A 179 -12.88 3.16 -14.62
C ILE A 179 -13.84 4.02 -13.78
N ALA A 180 -13.46 5.24 -13.47
CA ALA A 180 -14.25 6.13 -12.61
C ALA A 180 -15.61 6.45 -13.22
N ASN A 181 -15.70 6.67 -14.53
CA ASN A 181 -16.96 6.91 -15.22
C ASN A 181 -17.91 5.71 -15.13
N THR A 182 -17.40 4.49 -15.26
CA THR A 182 -18.18 3.27 -15.10
C THR A 182 -18.66 3.11 -13.66
N LEU A 183 -17.77 3.25 -12.68
CA LEU A 183 -18.14 3.19 -11.27
C LEU A 183 -19.17 4.26 -10.92
N ALA A 184 -18.98 5.52 -11.32
CA ALA A 184 -19.92 6.60 -11.05
C ALA A 184 -21.29 6.40 -11.73
N ALA A 185 -21.34 5.74 -12.89
CA ALA A 185 -22.59 5.43 -13.58
C ALA A 185 -23.34 4.24 -12.97
N LYS A 186 -22.66 3.37 -12.25
CA LYS A 186 -23.19 2.12 -11.67
C LYS A 186 -23.45 2.19 -10.16
N VAL A 187 -23.13 3.32 -9.52
CA VAL A 187 -23.30 3.48 -8.08
C VAL A 187 -24.79 3.39 -7.68
N THR A 188 -25.05 2.69 -6.58
CA THR A 188 -26.34 2.64 -5.91
C THR A 188 -26.21 3.14 -4.47
N PRO A 189 -27.31 3.52 -3.78
CA PRO A 189 -27.21 3.89 -2.37
C PRO A 189 -26.68 2.78 -1.47
N GLY A 190 -26.88 1.50 -1.86
CA GLY A 190 -26.61 0.35 -1.01
C GLY A 190 -27.52 0.27 0.22
N ASP A 191 -27.33 -0.79 1.00
CA ASP A 191 -28.03 -1.03 2.29
C ASP A 191 -27.16 -1.93 3.19
N GLY A 192 -27.74 -2.54 4.22
CA GLY A 192 -27.00 -3.45 5.13
C GLY A 192 -26.56 -4.77 4.52
N GLU A 193 -27.13 -5.15 3.37
CA GLU A 193 -26.85 -6.40 2.67
C GLU A 193 -26.19 -6.21 1.31
N HIS A 194 -26.25 -4.99 0.76
CA HIS A 194 -25.72 -4.62 -0.55
C HIS A 194 -24.81 -3.41 -0.42
N SER A 195 -23.57 -3.52 -0.85
CA SER A 195 -22.70 -2.35 -1.01
C SER A 195 -23.10 -1.52 -2.24
N PRO A 196 -22.63 -0.27 -2.37
CA PRO A 196 -22.95 0.61 -3.51
C PRO A 196 -22.64 0.00 -4.88
N TRP A 197 -21.73 -0.92 -4.93
CA TRP A 197 -21.44 -1.81 -6.06
C TRP A 197 -21.33 -3.23 -5.57
N PRO A 198 -21.61 -4.23 -6.41
CA PRO A 198 -21.42 -5.63 -6.04
C PRO A 198 -19.92 -5.94 -5.91
N PHE A 199 -19.59 -6.92 -5.06
CA PHE A 199 -18.24 -7.46 -4.98
C PHE A 199 -17.84 -8.19 -6.27
N ARG A 200 -18.78 -8.95 -6.89
CA ARG A 200 -18.51 -9.75 -8.09
C ARG A 200 -19.63 -9.66 -9.10
N VAL A 201 -19.32 -9.28 -10.32
CA VAL A 201 -20.30 -9.05 -11.40
C VAL A 201 -19.74 -9.49 -12.75
N GLN A 202 -20.59 -10.10 -13.59
CA GLN A 202 -20.25 -10.46 -14.97
C GLN A 202 -20.15 -9.18 -15.82
N ALA A 203 -19.01 -8.99 -16.48
CA ALA A 203 -18.74 -7.77 -17.25
C ALA A 203 -19.75 -7.53 -18.37
N GLN A 204 -20.04 -8.56 -19.16
CA GLN A 204 -20.88 -8.47 -20.35
C GLN A 204 -22.36 -8.29 -20.04
N THR A 205 -22.88 -9.04 -19.06
CA THR A 205 -24.33 -9.09 -18.78
C THR A 205 -24.74 -8.24 -17.59
N GLY A 206 -23.84 -7.98 -16.64
CA GLY A 206 -24.13 -7.31 -15.38
C GLY A 206 -24.77 -8.22 -14.34
N GLU A 207 -24.81 -9.53 -14.57
CA GLU A 207 -25.32 -10.49 -13.61
C GLU A 207 -24.36 -10.67 -12.43
N LEU A 208 -24.91 -10.82 -11.23
CA LEU A 208 -24.11 -11.12 -10.04
C LEU A 208 -23.58 -12.55 -10.09
N ALA A 209 -22.39 -12.76 -9.49
CA ALA A 209 -21.92 -14.11 -9.25
C ALA A 209 -22.87 -14.86 -8.29
N THR A 210 -22.92 -16.19 -8.41
CA THR A 210 -23.83 -17.05 -7.64
C THR A 210 -23.48 -17.20 -6.15
N ARG A 211 -22.42 -16.55 -5.66
CA ARG A 211 -22.03 -16.57 -4.26
C ARG A 211 -22.91 -15.64 -3.42
N ALA A 212 -23.29 -16.10 -2.22
CA ALA A 212 -24.16 -15.33 -1.33
C ALA A 212 -23.59 -13.94 -0.95
N TYR A 213 -22.27 -13.79 -0.94
CA TYR A 213 -21.59 -12.52 -0.64
C TYR A 213 -21.28 -11.65 -1.88
N ALA A 214 -21.63 -12.12 -3.09
CA ALA A 214 -21.37 -11.35 -4.32
C ALA A 214 -21.93 -9.92 -4.33
N PRO A 215 -23.05 -9.58 -3.63
CA PRO A 215 -23.55 -8.22 -3.60
C PRO A 215 -22.81 -7.27 -2.61
N TYR A 216 -21.86 -7.76 -1.79
CA TYR A 216 -21.33 -6.98 -0.69
C TYR A 216 -19.82 -7.07 -0.53
N THR A 217 -19.15 -5.91 -0.38
CA THR A 217 -17.81 -5.73 0.18
C THR A 217 -17.67 -4.30 0.71
N ALA A 218 -16.80 -4.07 1.68
CA ALA A 218 -16.45 -2.72 2.12
C ALA A 218 -15.06 -2.25 1.63
N ASN A 219 -14.46 -2.93 0.69
CA ASN A 219 -13.14 -2.58 0.12
C ASN A 219 -13.22 -1.40 -0.87
N TRP A 220 -13.65 -0.23 -0.41
CA TRP A 220 -13.88 0.92 -1.29
C TRP A 220 -12.90 2.08 -1.13
N THR A 221 -11.87 1.93 -0.30
CA THR A 221 -10.86 2.99 -0.09
C THR A 221 -10.14 3.39 -1.39
N GLY A 222 -9.85 2.43 -2.26
CA GLY A 222 -9.29 2.71 -3.58
C GLY A 222 -10.20 3.57 -4.45
N THR A 223 -11.50 3.28 -4.43
CA THR A 223 -12.53 4.06 -5.16
C THR A 223 -12.70 5.46 -4.60
N LEU A 224 -12.70 5.63 -3.26
CA LEU A 224 -12.71 6.97 -2.65
C LEU A 224 -11.53 7.80 -3.16
N ARG A 225 -10.32 7.26 -3.06
CA ARG A 225 -9.09 7.94 -3.51
C ARG A 225 -9.10 8.26 -5.00
N LEU A 226 -9.61 7.35 -5.84
CA LEU A 226 -9.74 7.58 -7.28
C LEU A 226 -10.66 8.77 -7.57
N PHE A 227 -11.80 8.86 -6.89
CA PHE A 227 -12.72 9.98 -7.06
C PHE A 227 -12.14 11.28 -6.52
N ASP A 228 -11.53 11.27 -5.32
CA ASP A 228 -10.86 12.44 -4.72
C ASP A 228 -9.83 13.02 -5.69
N GLU A 229 -9.00 12.16 -6.27
CA GLU A 229 -7.92 12.58 -7.14
C GLU A 229 -8.42 13.14 -8.49
N LEU A 230 -9.41 12.50 -9.11
CA LEU A 230 -10.04 13.02 -10.33
C LEU A 230 -10.77 14.34 -10.12
N ILE A 231 -11.40 14.52 -8.95
CA ILE A 231 -12.01 15.80 -8.56
C ILE A 231 -10.93 16.86 -8.39
N ARG A 232 -9.82 16.56 -7.72
CA ARG A 232 -8.66 17.44 -7.53
C ARG A 232 -8.07 17.87 -8.88
N LEU A 233 -7.85 16.92 -9.77
CA LEU A 233 -7.29 17.15 -11.11
C LEU A 233 -8.30 17.75 -12.09
N LYS A 234 -9.59 17.81 -11.75
CA LYS A 234 -10.69 18.25 -12.63
C LYS A 234 -10.75 17.45 -13.94
N GLN A 235 -10.52 16.15 -13.85
CA GLN A 235 -10.50 15.24 -14.99
C GLN A 235 -11.75 14.37 -15.07
N GLY A 236 -12.10 13.91 -16.29
CA GLY A 236 -13.26 13.05 -16.52
C GLY A 236 -14.59 13.77 -16.29
N LYS A 237 -15.43 13.21 -15.40
CA LYS A 237 -16.75 13.76 -15.02
C LYS A 237 -16.77 14.10 -13.52
N PRO A 238 -16.15 15.19 -13.07
CA PRO A 238 -15.98 15.48 -11.65
C PRO A 238 -17.29 15.54 -10.87
N ALA A 239 -18.37 16.05 -11.45
CA ALA A 239 -19.69 16.11 -10.80
C ALA A 239 -20.26 14.70 -10.53
N ALA A 240 -20.10 13.75 -11.46
CA ALA A 240 -20.52 12.36 -11.28
C ALA A 240 -19.66 11.65 -10.22
N CYS A 241 -18.34 11.86 -10.26
CA CYS A 241 -17.42 11.35 -9.25
C CYS A 241 -17.79 11.89 -7.85
N HIS A 242 -18.11 13.17 -7.74
CA HIS A 242 -18.52 13.78 -6.47
C HIS A 242 -19.82 13.16 -5.93
N SER A 243 -20.82 12.97 -6.78
CA SER A 243 -22.09 12.33 -6.38
C SER A 243 -21.89 10.89 -5.94
N ALA A 244 -21.08 10.10 -6.68
CA ALA A 244 -20.78 8.70 -6.33
C ALA A 244 -19.95 8.61 -5.05
N HIS A 245 -18.98 9.50 -4.88
CA HIS A 245 -18.20 9.62 -3.63
C HIS A 245 -19.10 9.91 -2.42
N ALA A 246 -20.07 10.81 -2.57
CA ALA A 246 -21.00 11.16 -1.50
C ALA A 246 -21.89 9.97 -1.11
N LEU A 247 -22.44 9.21 -2.09
CA LEU A 247 -23.21 8.00 -1.82
C LEU A 247 -22.38 6.93 -1.12
N LEU A 248 -21.18 6.65 -1.61
CA LEU A 248 -20.25 5.71 -1.00
C LEU A 248 -19.91 6.11 0.43
N SER A 249 -19.59 7.38 0.65
CA SER A 249 -19.25 7.91 1.97
C SER A 249 -20.41 7.79 2.96
N ALA A 250 -21.65 8.06 2.50
CA ALA A 250 -22.83 7.89 3.33
C ALA A 250 -23.05 6.43 3.72
N TRP A 251 -22.86 5.50 2.76
CA TRP A 251 -22.98 4.06 2.99
C TRP A 251 -21.94 3.53 3.98
N LEU A 252 -20.65 3.89 3.81
CA LEU A 252 -19.57 3.47 4.72
C LEU A 252 -19.84 3.88 6.16
N ARG A 253 -20.32 5.14 6.36
CA ARG A 253 -20.67 5.64 7.70
C ARG A 253 -21.93 5.00 8.27
N ALA A 254 -22.88 4.62 7.42
CA ALA A 254 -24.16 4.06 7.86
C ALA A 254 -24.06 2.59 8.25
N TYR A 255 -23.17 1.84 7.60
CA TYR A 255 -23.12 0.39 7.71
C TYR A 255 -21.77 -0.12 8.23
N PRO A 256 -20.67 -0.25 7.45
CA PRO A 256 -19.46 -0.90 7.95
C PRO A 256 -18.91 -0.27 9.23
N MET A 257 -18.86 1.05 9.32
CA MET A 257 -18.35 1.76 10.50
C MET A 257 -19.24 1.65 11.74
N LYS A 258 -20.47 1.12 11.63
CA LYS A 258 -21.38 0.96 12.75
C LYS A 258 -21.64 -0.47 13.17
N ASN A 259 -21.53 -1.40 12.23
CA ASN A 259 -21.94 -2.79 12.44
C ASN A 259 -20.81 -3.78 12.23
N ASP A 260 -19.59 -3.29 11.92
CA ASP A 260 -18.38 -4.09 11.68
C ASP A 260 -18.55 -5.16 10.60
N LYS A 261 -19.50 -4.95 9.67
CA LYS A 261 -19.72 -5.81 8.53
C LYS A 261 -18.82 -5.36 7.38
N TRP A 262 -17.54 -5.72 7.44
CA TRP A 262 -16.54 -5.32 6.46
C TRP A 262 -16.56 -6.17 5.18
N GLY A 263 -16.98 -7.43 5.29
CA GLY A 263 -17.16 -8.35 4.18
C GLY A 263 -15.89 -8.86 3.54
N PRO A 264 -16.05 -9.61 2.43
CA PRO A 264 -14.95 -10.29 1.76
C PRO A 264 -14.04 -9.30 1.02
N PHE A 265 -12.78 -9.68 0.94
CA PHE A 265 -11.78 -9.13 0.04
C PHE A 265 -11.32 -10.21 -0.95
N PHE A 266 -11.17 -11.44 -0.49
CA PHE A 266 -10.73 -12.57 -1.29
C PHE A 266 -11.95 -13.33 -1.85
N GLU A 267 -11.83 -13.75 -3.11
CA GLU A 267 -12.89 -14.53 -3.79
C GLU A 267 -12.75 -16.03 -3.62
N ASP A 268 -11.62 -16.50 -3.10
CA ASP A 268 -11.30 -17.91 -2.99
C ASP A 268 -11.99 -18.63 -1.82
N VAL A 269 -12.67 -17.90 -0.96
CA VAL A 269 -13.48 -18.48 0.12
C VAL A 269 -14.92 -18.73 -0.33
N ALA A 270 -15.51 -19.82 0.17
CA ALA A 270 -16.86 -20.22 -0.20
C ALA A 270 -17.94 -19.51 0.62
N GLU A 271 -17.60 -19.01 1.80
CA GLU A 271 -18.50 -18.48 2.80
C GLU A 271 -18.30 -16.98 3.01
N TRP A 272 -19.22 -16.37 3.77
CA TRP A 272 -19.06 -14.99 4.22
C TRP A 272 -17.80 -14.89 5.09
N SER A 273 -16.98 -13.89 4.79
CA SER A 273 -15.80 -13.57 5.59
C SER A 273 -15.68 -12.09 5.82
N ASN A 274 -15.34 -11.67 7.03
CA ASN A 274 -14.77 -10.36 7.27
C ASN A 274 -13.26 -10.42 7.07
N THR A 275 -12.69 -9.35 6.55
CA THR A 275 -11.24 -9.19 6.36
C THR A 275 -10.74 -7.92 7.02
N GLU A 276 -9.54 -7.99 7.60
CA GLU A 276 -8.92 -6.83 8.22
C GLU A 276 -8.58 -5.74 7.20
N ILE A 277 -8.23 -6.16 5.97
CA ILE A 277 -7.81 -5.25 4.90
C ILE A 277 -8.88 -4.19 4.59
N ASN A 278 -10.15 -4.58 4.60
CA ASN A 278 -11.26 -3.67 4.35
C ASN A 278 -11.41 -2.64 5.47
N ALA A 279 -11.20 -3.06 6.71
CA ALA A 279 -11.27 -2.20 7.90
C ALA A 279 -10.06 -1.26 8.00
N ASP A 280 -8.85 -1.83 8.02
CA ASP A 280 -7.63 -1.07 8.23
C ASP A 280 -7.33 -0.07 7.11
N THR A 281 -7.68 -0.40 5.86
CA THR A 281 -7.54 0.57 4.76
C THR A 281 -8.49 1.75 4.90
N LEU A 282 -9.70 1.56 5.47
CA LEU A 282 -10.58 2.68 5.80
C LEU A 282 -10.06 3.49 6.98
N ALA A 283 -9.52 2.85 8.02
CA ALA A 283 -8.87 3.56 9.13
C ALA A 283 -7.70 4.43 8.62
N TRP A 284 -6.88 3.88 7.72
CA TRP A 284 -5.83 4.64 7.05
C TRP A 284 -6.38 5.85 6.29
N TYR A 285 -7.48 5.69 5.54
CA TYR A 285 -8.12 6.78 4.80
C TYR A 285 -8.63 7.88 5.75
N LEU A 286 -9.28 7.53 6.86
CA LEU A 286 -9.72 8.47 7.89
C LEU A 286 -8.57 9.32 8.43
N LEU A 287 -7.42 8.70 8.69
CA LEU A 287 -6.23 9.35 9.21
C LEU A 287 -5.58 10.32 8.21
N GLU A 288 -5.62 9.98 6.92
CA GLU A 288 -5.10 10.84 5.85
C GLU A 288 -6.10 11.93 5.43
N HIS A 289 -7.41 11.70 5.64
CA HIS A 289 -8.50 12.61 5.24
C HIS A 289 -9.40 12.99 6.45
N PRO A 290 -8.86 13.66 7.48
CA PRO A 290 -9.62 13.99 8.71
C PRO A 290 -10.85 14.85 8.43
N GLN A 291 -10.88 15.59 7.34
CA GLN A 291 -12.03 16.38 6.90
C GLN A 291 -13.21 15.52 6.40
N TRP A 292 -12.96 14.26 6.06
CA TRP A 292 -13.98 13.35 5.54
C TRP A 292 -15.00 12.94 6.61
N ASP A 293 -14.58 12.84 7.87
CA ASP A 293 -15.43 12.46 9.00
C ASP A 293 -15.06 13.24 10.27
N ALA A 294 -16.03 13.94 10.87
CA ALA A 294 -15.80 14.74 12.08
C ALA A 294 -15.32 13.88 13.27
N GLY A 295 -15.70 12.60 13.33
CA GLY A 295 -15.30 11.62 14.34
C GLY A 295 -14.06 10.81 13.98
N TRP A 296 -13.28 11.24 12.99
CA TRP A 296 -12.20 10.44 12.40
C TRP A 296 -11.24 9.77 13.41
N ARG A 297 -10.89 10.47 14.51
CA ARG A 297 -9.99 9.93 15.55
C ARG A 297 -10.59 8.74 16.26
N GLN A 298 -11.83 8.89 16.74
CA GLN A 298 -12.56 7.86 17.46
C GLN A 298 -12.89 6.69 16.55
N ASN A 299 -13.31 6.99 15.32
CA ASN A 299 -13.68 5.97 14.35
C ASN A 299 -12.45 5.18 13.86
N ALA A 300 -11.33 5.84 13.59
CA ALA A 300 -10.07 5.15 13.27
C ALA A 300 -9.61 4.26 14.44
N ARG A 301 -9.68 4.76 15.70
CA ARG A 301 -9.34 3.93 16.87
C ARG A 301 -10.27 2.73 17.01
N ALA A 302 -11.58 2.93 16.89
CA ALA A 302 -12.57 1.85 16.99
C ALA A 302 -12.33 0.75 15.92
N ILE A 303 -12.00 1.13 14.68
CA ILE A 303 -11.68 0.18 13.61
C ILE A 303 -10.40 -0.60 13.95
N LEU A 304 -9.35 0.06 14.42
CA LEU A 304 -8.09 -0.59 14.78
C LEU A 304 -8.26 -1.52 15.97
N ASP A 305 -9.03 -1.12 16.98
CA ASP A 305 -9.37 -1.97 18.14
C ASP A 305 -10.19 -3.19 17.73
N TRP A 306 -11.16 -3.00 16.82
CA TRP A 306 -11.94 -4.09 16.25
C TRP A 306 -11.06 -5.07 15.46
N THR A 307 -10.16 -4.55 14.63
CA THR A 307 -9.21 -5.39 13.87
C THR A 307 -8.34 -6.21 14.82
N LEU A 308 -7.72 -5.57 15.81
CA LEU A 308 -6.88 -6.27 16.79
C LEU A 308 -7.68 -7.31 17.60
N GLY A 309 -8.90 -6.97 18.02
CA GLY A 309 -9.77 -7.85 18.79
C GLY A 309 -10.32 -9.03 18.00
N THR A 310 -10.56 -8.87 16.68
CA THR A 310 -11.15 -9.89 15.81
C THR A 310 -10.11 -10.81 15.19
N PHE A 311 -8.97 -10.25 14.76
CA PHE A 311 -7.95 -10.93 13.98
C PHE A 311 -6.63 -11.15 14.72
N GLY A 312 -6.43 -10.51 15.86
CA GLY A 312 -5.24 -10.73 16.69
C GLY A 312 -5.14 -12.16 17.18
N THR A 313 -3.95 -12.75 17.12
CA THR A 313 -3.68 -14.10 17.64
C THR A 313 -2.69 -14.07 18.80
N ASN A 314 -3.00 -14.85 19.84
CA ASN A 314 -2.18 -14.96 21.06
C ASN A 314 -1.01 -15.96 20.94
N GLY A 315 -0.83 -16.62 19.79
CA GLY A 315 0.22 -17.61 19.59
C GLY A 315 1.63 -17.11 19.87
N TRP A 316 1.82 -15.78 19.81
CA TRP A 316 3.12 -15.13 19.98
C TRP A 316 3.18 -14.21 21.21
N ALA A 317 2.19 -14.28 22.08
CA ALA A 317 2.08 -13.42 23.27
C ALA A 317 3.30 -13.48 24.19
N ARG A 318 3.99 -14.64 24.26
CA ARG A 318 5.24 -14.77 25.05
C ARG A 318 6.39 -13.89 24.56
N TYR A 319 6.33 -13.44 23.30
CA TYR A 319 7.28 -12.53 22.68
C TYR A 319 6.74 -11.09 22.62
N GLY A 320 5.61 -10.86 23.28
CA GLY A 320 5.00 -9.53 23.38
C GLY A 320 4.37 -9.03 22.07
N VAL A 321 3.98 -9.92 21.16
CA VAL A 321 3.40 -9.54 19.86
C VAL A 321 2.10 -10.28 19.59
N THR A 322 1.14 -9.55 18.99
CA THR A 322 -0.16 -10.05 18.53
C THR A 322 -0.24 -9.91 17.00
N PRO A 323 0.20 -10.91 16.22
CA PRO A 323 0.06 -10.90 14.77
C PRO A 323 -1.40 -10.92 14.33
N ILE A 324 -1.69 -10.36 13.16
CA ILE A 324 -3.03 -10.21 12.59
C ILE A 324 -3.28 -11.32 11.58
N GLN A 325 -4.39 -12.03 11.76
CA GLN A 325 -4.88 -13.06 10.87
C GLN A 325 -5.56 -12.46 9.64
N GLU A 326 -5.58 -13.20 8.55
CA GLU A 326 -6.06 -12.76 7.25
C GLU A 326 -7.56 -12.44 7.22
N GLN A 327 -8.38 -13.38 7.69
CA GLN A 327 -9.84 -13.27 7.61
C GLN A 327 -10.54 -14.21 8.60
N THR A 328 -11.85 -14.04 8.78
CA THR A 328 -12.59 -14.79 9.79
C THR A 328 -12.73 -16.28 9.47
N VAL A 329 -12.67 -16.68 8.21
CA VAL A 329 -12.77 -18.09 7.77
C VAL A 329 -11.41 -18.75 7.51
N TYR A 330 -10.35 -17.95 7.37
CA TYR A 330 -8.97 -18.43 7.25
C TYR A 330 -8.10 -17.69 8.27
N ARG A 331 -7.96 -18.29 9.44
CA ARG A 331 -7.33 -17.66 10.62
C ARG A 331 -5.83 -17.91 10.68
N VAL A 332 -5.14 -17.61 9.60
CA VAL A 332 -3.67 -17.65 9.53
C VAL A 332 -3.12 -16.24 9.59
N PRO A 333 -2.18 -15.94 10.49
CA PRO A 333 -1.56 -14.63 10.51
C PRO A 333 -0.63 -14.47 9.32
N GLY A 334 -0.71 -13.32 8.65
CA GLY A 334 0.10 -13.01 7.47
C GLY A 334 1.03 -11.83 7.70
N ASN A 335 2.10 -11.78 6.90
CA ASN A 335 3.07 -10.68 6.93
C ASN A 335 2.43 -9.35 6.55
N SER A 336 1.67 -9.34 5.45
CA SER A 336 1.00 -8.14 4.94
C SER A 336 -0.09 -7.65 5.88
N HIS A 337 -0.92 -8.56 6.43
CA HIS A 337 -1.98 -8.23 7.38
C HIS A 337 -1.42 -7.60 8.65
N THR A 338 -0.41 -8.25 9.23
CA THR A 338 0.23 -7.78 10.46
C THR A 338 0.96 -6.45 10.24
N SER A 339 1.73 -6.32 9.16
CA SER A 339 2.46 -5.07 8.86
C SER A 339 1.54 -3.93 8.43
N ARG A 340 0.40 -4.23 7.78
CA ARG A 340 -0.63 -3.22 7.45
C ARG A 340 -1.19 -2.62 8.72
N HIS A 341 -1.71 -3.44 9.62
CA HIS A 341 -2.23 -2.99 10.91
C HIS A 341 -1.20 -2.13 11.65
N ALA A 342 0.03 -2.62 11.79
CA ALA A 342 1.12 -1.90 12.41
C ALA A 342 1.39 -0.53 11.75
N SER A 343 1.37 -0.45 10.43
CA SER A 343 1.60 0.80 9.71
C SER A 343 0.49 1.84 9.95
N VAL A 344 -0.76 1.39 10.11
CA VAL A 344 -1.90 2.27 10.42
C VAL A 344 -1.86 2.71 11.88
N GLU A 345 -1.44 1.86 12.82
CA GLU A 345 -1.18 2.24 14.20
C GLU A 345 -0.07 3.30 14.32
N MET A 346 1.01 3.19 13.52
CA MET A 346 2.04 4.22 13.45
C MET A 346 1.48 5.56 12.94
N LEU A 347 0.64 5.50 11.91
CA LEU A 347 -0.02 6.70 11.38
C LEU A 347 -0.98 7.31 12.40
N TYR A 348 -1.72 6.47 13.13
CA TYR A 348 -2.60 6.93 14.22
C TYR A 348 -1.81 7.68 15.29
N ALA A 349 -0.68 7.11 15.72
CA ALA A 349 0.20 7.75 16.70
C ALA A 349 0.73 9.11 16.20
N GLU A 350 1.15 9.18 14.92
CA GLU A 350 1.61 10.44 14.31
C GLU A 350 0.50 11.50 14.29
N LYS A 351 -0.70 11.14 13.84
CA LYS A 351 -1.81 12.10 13.63
C LYS A 351 -2.49 12.55 14.94
N THR A 352 -2.45 11.71 15.97
CA THR A 352 -3.18 11.97 17.22
C THR A 352 -2.29 12.32 18.41
N GLY A 353 -1.01 11.93 18.37
CA GLY A 353 -0.08 11.96 19.49
C GLY A 353 -0.26 10.80 20.48
N ASP A 354 -1.24 9.91 20.25
CA ASP A 354 -1.47 8.73 21.08
C ASP A 354 -0.53 7.59 20.67
N CYS A 355 0.48 7.33 21.49
CA CYS A 355 1.50 6.32 21.27
C CYS A 355 1.25 5.00 22.03
N ALA A 356 0.07 4.78 22.56
CA ALA A 356 -0.22 3.60 23.39
C ALA A 356 0.07 2.27 22.67
N HIS A 357 -0.21 2.18 21.37
CA HIS A 357 0.00 0.98 20.56
C HIS A 357 1.30 0.96 19.76
N LYS A 358 2.11 2.02 19.84
CA LYS A 358 3.32 2.16 19.01
C LYS A 358 4.35 1.03 19.25
N ALA A 359 4.56 0.65 20.50
CA ALA A 359 5.51 -0.43 20.84
C ALA A 359 5.04 -1.80 20.31
N GLU A 360 3.73 -2.08 20.39
CA GLU A 360 3.12 -3.28 19.80
C GLU A 360 3.28 -3.28 18.28
N ALA A 361 2.99 -2.17 17.63
CA ALA A 361 3.13 -2.03 16.18
C ALA A 361 4.58 -2.26 15.71
N ILE A 362 5.60 -1.82 16.47
CA ILE A 362 7.00 -2.15 16.17
C ILE A 362 7.23 -3.65 16.26
N ARG A 363 6.71 -4.33 17.27
CA ARG A 363 6.86 -5.80 17.38
C ARG A 363 6.09 -6.54 16.28
N GLN A 364 4.95 -6.03 15.84
CA GLN A 364 4.23 -6.57 14.68
C GLN A 364 5.03 -6.42 13.38
N LEU A 365 5.68 -5.29 13.15
CA LEU A 365 6.61 -5.11 12.03
C LEU A 365 7.82 -6.04 12.15
N ASN A 366 8.39 -6.20 13.35
CA ASN A 366 9.47 -7.15 13.60
C ASN A 366 9.02 -8.59 13.29
N TRP A 367 7.82 -8.99 13.75
CA TRP A 367 7.26 -10.31 13.47
C TRP A 367 7.11 -10.56 11.97
N ALA A 368 6.60 -9.57 11.24
CA ALA A 368 6.40 -9.68 9.81
C ALA A 368 7.72 -9.82 9.03
N THR A 369 8.88 -9.40 9.58
CA THR A 369 10.19 -9.63 8.93
C THR A 369 10.53 -11.11 8.83
N TYR A 370 10.07 -11.95 9.76
CA TYR A 370 10.32 -13.39 9.75
C TYR A 370 9.67 -14.15 8.61
N MET A 371 8.70 -13.51 7.94
CA MET A 371 8.04 -14.07 6.75
C MET A 371 8.83 -13.84 5.47
N VAL A 372 9.98 -13.21 5.55
CA VAL A 372 10.89 -12.97 4.42
C VAL A 372 12.13 -13.84 4.59
N ASP A 373 12.43 -14.66 3.59
CA ASP A 373 13.63 -15.49 3.54
C ASP A 373 14.87 -14.68 3.17
N ASP A 374 16.05 -15.28 3.32
CA ASP A 374 17.31 -14.66 2.94
C ASP A 374 17.37 -14.26 1.46
N ASP A 375 16.62 -14.94 0.59
CA ASP A 375 16.51 -14.64 -0.85
C ASP A 375 15.39 -13.64 -1.20
N GLY A 376 14.74 -13.06 -0.20
CA GLY A 376 13.69 -12.06 -0.38
C GLY A 376 12.30 -12.60 -0.68
N LYS A 377 12.11 -13.91 -0.71
CA LYS A 377 10.78 -14.51 -0.86
C LYS A 377 9.97 -14.38 0.42
N ASN A 378 8.68 -14.12 0.25
CA ASN A 378 7.71 -14.11 1.34
C ASN A 378 7.05 -15.48 1.51
N ARG A 379 6.68 -15.81 2.74
CA ARG A 379 5.97 -17.05 3.09
C ARG A 379 4.98 -16.87 4.25
N TYR A 380 4.11 -17.82 4.44
CA TYR A 380 3.32 -17.97 5.66
C TYR A 380 4.17 -18.56 6.80
N PRO A 381 3.80 -18.31 8.07
CA PRO A 381 4.62 -18.72 9.21
C PRO A 381 4.61 -20.23 9.48
N ASN A 382 3.65 -20.97 8.95
CA ASN A 382 3.33 -22.33 9.36
C ASN A 382 3.57 -23.40 8.29
N ASP A 383 4.06 -23.04 7.11
CA ASP A 383 4.37 -24.01 6.05
C ASP A 383 5.38 -23.47 5.00
N ASP A 384 5.70 -24.30 4.00
CA ASP A 384 6.60 -23.98 2.91
C ASP A 384 5.98 -23.14 1.81
N ILE A 385 4.77 -22.68 1.99
CA ILE A 385 4.10 -21.81 1.02
C ILE A 385 4.78 -20.45 1.05
N TRP A 386 5.41 -20.12 -0.01
CA TRP A 386 5.96 -18.81 -0.27
C TRP A 386 5.12 -18.12 -1.34
N LEU A 387 5.08 -16.80 -1.34
CA LEU A 387 4.17 -16.02 -2.15
C LEU A 387 2.73 -16.16 -1.71
N THR A 388 2.39 -15.37 -0.77
CA THR A 388 1.06 -15.33 -0.18
C THR A 388 0.25 -14.20 -0.80
N ASP A 389 -1.03 -14.20 -0.55
CA ASP A 389 -1.87 -13.03 -0.75
C ASP A 389 -1.24 -11.82 -0.06
N GLY A 390 -1.26 -10.67 -0.72
CA GLY A 390 -0.62 -9.47 -0.20
C GLY A 390 0.88 -9.36 -0.46
N TYR A 391 1.48 -10.24 -1.24
CA TYR A 391 2.89 -10.14 -1.57
C TYR A 391 3.27 -8.79 -2.20
N GLY A 392 2.48 -8.29 -3.14
CA GLY A 392 2.64 -6.96 -3.71
C GLY A 392 2.42 -5.83 -2.71
N ASP A 393 1.72 -6.11 -1.63
CA ASP A 393 1.34 -5.17 -0.57
C ASP A 393 2.42 -4.94 0.48
N TYR A 394 3.25 -5.94 0.73
CA TYR A 394 4.14 -6.03 1.87
C TYR A 394 5.07 -4.83 2.05
N LEU A 395 5.80 -4.43 1.01
CA LEU A 395 6.79 -3.36 1.11
C LEU A 395 6.18 -2.02 1.52
N ARG A 396 5.00 -1.68 1.01
CA ARG A 396 4.39 -0.37 1.29
C ARG A 396 4.09 -0.16 2.76
N HIS A 397 3.88 -1.21 3.53
CA HIS A 397 3.57 -1.09 4.96
C HIS A 397 4.78 -0.64 5.77
N TYR A 398 5.97 -1.18 5.49
CA TYR A 398 7.21 -0.67 6.07
C TYR A 398 7.50 0.77 5.68
N LEU A 399 7.33 1.10 4.39
CA LEU A 399 7.55 2.45 3.89
C LEU A 399 6.57 3.45 4.51
N ARG A 400 5.31 3.07 4.69
CA ARG A 400 4.30 3.90 5.39
C ARG A 400 4.59 4.02 6.89
N ALA A 401 5.03 2.96 7.53
CA ALA A 401 5.43 3.00 8.94
C ALA A 401 6.62 3.94 9.17
N MET A 402 7.65 3.89 8.31
CA MET A 402 8.78 4.82 8.33
C MET A 402 8.36 6.26 8.04
N ALA A 403 7.37 6.47 7.17
CA ALA A 403 6.83 7.79 6.88
C ALA A 403 6.14 8.41 8.11
N ALA A 404 5.43 7.59 8.89
CA ALA A 404 4.75 8.00 10.11
C ALA A 404 5.70 8.08 11.32
N ALA A 405 6.70 7.18 11.38
CA ALA A 405 7.69 7.09 12.46
C ALA A 405 9.11 7.06 11.87
N PRO A 406 9.68 8.24 11.51
CA PRO A 406 10.96 8.32 10.79
C PRO A 406 12.17 7.72 11.52
N GLU A 407 12.07 7.52 12.82
CA GLU A 407 13.08 6.81 13.61
C GLU A 407 13.21 5.32 13.24
N LEU A 408 12.21 4.77 12.54
CA LEU A 408 12.23 3.41 12.00
C LEU A 408 12.90 3.32 10.63
N ALA A 409 13.33 4.43 10.05
CA ALA A 409 14.09 4.43 8.80
C ALA A 409 15.59 4.25 9.08
N PRO A 410 16.36 3.61 8.18
CA PRO A 410 17.78 3.37 8.35
C PRO A 410 18.55 4.66 8.61
N THR A 411 19.45 4.63 9.60
CA THR A 411 20.37 5.74 9.87
C THR A 411 21.54 5.70 8.90
N GLY A 412 22.04 6.88 8.51
CA GLY A 412 23.19 7.00 7.61
C GLY A 412 22.90 6.68 6.14
N GLN A 413 21.62 6.67 5.77
CA GLN A 413 21.16 6.52 4.40
C GLN A 413 20.17 7.65 4.04
N ASP A 414 20.07 7.94 2.74
CA ASP A 414 19.17 8.96 2.23
C ASP A 414 17.91 8.32 1.67
N HIS A 415 16.76 8.68 2.22
CA HIS A 415 15.47 8.14 1.81
C HIS A 415 14.39 9.19 1.85
N LEU A 416 13.61 9.32 0.78
CA LEU A 416 12.31 10.01 0.82
C LEU A 416 11.31 9.08 1.50
N LEU A 417 10.75 9.51 2.61
CA LEU A 417 9.80 8.73 3.40
C LEU A 417 8.35 9.07 3.06
N ARG A 418 8.07 10.34 2.73
CA ARG A 418 6.73 10.82 2.37
C ARG A 418 6.83 12.01 1.44
N SER A 419 5.92 12.09 0.48
CA SER A 419 5.63 13.29 -0.29
C SER A 419 4.12 13.48 -0.41
N SER A 420 3.67 14.72 -0.39
CA SER A 420 2.26 15.07 -0.66
C SER A 420 1.92 15.10 -2.16
N SER A 421 2.89 14.86 -3.03
CA SER A 421 2.75 14.81 -4.49
C SER A 421 3.50 13.61 -5.05
N VAL A 422 3.12 13.14 -6.24
CA VAL A 422 3.82 12.03 -6.90
C VAL A 422 5.22 12.45 -7.33
N ILE A 423 6.19 11.61 -7.05
CA ILE A 423 7.59 11.82 -7.44
C ILE A 423 7.77 11.44 -8.91
N GLN A 424 8.10 12.41 -9.73
CA GLN A 424 8.37 12.20 -11.16
C GLN A 424 9.80 11.71 -11.42
N GLN A 425 10.74 12.21 -10.63
CA GLN A 425 12.15 11.86 -10.71
C GLN A 425 12.79 12.02 -9.33
N ILE A 426 13.68 11.11 -8.97
CA ILE A 426 14.53 11.22 -7.78
C ILE A 426 15.88 10.57 -8.03
N GLU A 427 16.93 11.19 -7.50
CA GLU A 427 18.31 10.73 -7.58
C GLU A 427 19.02 11.02 -6.25
N TYR A 428 19.63 10.01 -5.69
CA TYR A 428 20.48 10.08 -4.50
C TYR A 428 21.95 10.09 -4.93
N GLY A 429 22.49 11.29 -5.17
CA GLY A 429 23.88 11.48 -5.56
C GLY A 429 24.80 11.72 -4.36
N LYS A 430 26.11 11.55 -4.54
CA LYS A 430 27.11 11.74 -3.47
C LYS A 430 27.15 13.16 -2.89
N GLU A 431 26.87 14.17 -3.70
CA GLU A 431 26.97 15.58 -3.31
C GLU A 431 25.59 16.21 -3.06
N ALA A 432 24.53 15.62 -3.62
CA ALA A 432 23.19 16.16 -3.52
C ALA A 432 22.11 15.12 -3.83
N ILE A 433 20.96 15.28 -3.18
CA ILE A 433 19.73 14.63 -3.54
C ILE A 433 18.97 15.56 -4.49
N ARG A 434 18.47 15.03 -5.61
CA ARG A 434 17.68 15.76 -6.60
C ARG A 434 16.36 15.07 -6.83
N TYR A 435 15.27 15.80 -6.79
CA TYR A 435 13.97 15.22 -7.14
C TYR A 435 13.03 16.26 -7.78
N ARG A 436 11.97 15.75 -8.39
CA ARG A 436 10.89 16.55 -8.97
C ARG A 436 9.54 15.92 -8.64
N THR A 437 8.58 16.77 -8.28
CA THR A 437 7.20 16.40 -7.99
C THR A 437 6.27 16.75 -9.16
N PHE A 438 5.12 16.08 -9.23
CA PHE A 438 4.08 16.43 -10.20
C PHE A 438 3.47 17.79 -9.89
N ASP A 439 3.03 18.02 -8.66
CA ASP A 439 2.49 19.30 -8.25
C ASP A 439 3.63 20.32 -8.01
N ALA A 440 3.35 21.57 -8.36
CA ALA A 440 4.28 22.68 -8.10
C ALA A 440 4.45 22.93 -6.60
N ALA A 441 3.39 22.73 -5.83
CA ALA A 441 3.40 22.88 -4.38
C ALA A 441 3.33 21.51 -3.72
N SER A 442 4.31 21.19 -2.88
CA SER A 442 4.27 19.95 -2.11
C SER A 442 5.10 20.03 -0.82
N ARG A 443 4.94 18.98 0.02
CA ARG A 443 5.68 18.81 1.26
C ARG A 443 6.28 17.40 1.30
N GLU A 444 7.59 17.35 1.55
CA GLU A 444 8.35 16.11 1.61
C GLU A 444 8.98 15.91 2.97
N ARG A 445 9.06 14.64 3.38
CA ARG A 445 9.77 14.16 4.55
C ARG A 445 10.86 13.20 4.11
N LEU A 446 12.09 13.47 4.50
CA LEU A 446 13.25 12.65 4.17
C LEU A 446 14.02 12.27 5.43
N ARG A 447 14.56 11.07 5.45
CA ARG A 447 15.73 10.73 6.24
C ARG A 447 16.95 11.08 5.39
N VAL A 448 17.93 11.77 5.97
CA VAL A 448 19.15 12.13 5.25
C VAL A 448 20.39 11.81 6.08
N ALA A 449 21.45 11.36 5.40
CA ALA A 449 22.71 11.00 6.01
C ALA A 449 23.62 12.19 6.32
N PHE A 450 23.21 13.41 5.92
CA PHE A 450 23.98 14.63 6.08
C PHE A 450 23.09 15.83 6.48
N GLU A 451 23.66 16.82 7.13
CA GLU A 451 22.98 18.12 7.30
C GLU A 451 23.03 18.92 5.99
N PRO A 452 21.88 19.37 5.46
CA PRO A 452 21.87 20.17 4.24
C PRO A 452 22.56 21.52 4.41
N ALA A 453 23.55 21.80 3.58
CA ALA A 453 24.18 23.13 3.50
C ALA A 453 23.29 24.14 2.77
N SER A 454 22.53 23.66 1.80
CA SER A 454 21.52 24.47 1.12
C SER A 454 20.45 23.62 0.46
N ILE A 455 19.24 24.16 0.33
CA ILE A 455 18.15 23.56 -0.42
C ILE A 455 17.59 24.58 -1.40
N THR A 456 17.38 24.15 -2.65
CA THR A 456 16.76 24.99 -3.68
C THR A 456 15.53 24.30 -4.27
N ALA A 457 14.52 25.08 -4.66
CA ALA A 457 13.36 24.63 -5.42
C ALA A 457 13.21 25.48 -6.68
N GLY A 458 13.27 24.86 -7.86
CA GLY A 458 13.26 25.58 -9.13
C GLY A 458 14.39 26.63 -9.24
N GLY A 459 15.56 26.32 -8.70
CA GLY A 459 16.74 27.21 -8.68
C GLY A 459 16.70 28.30 -7.59
N ARG A 460 15.61 28.45 -6.83
CA ARG A 460 15.52 29.42 -5.75
C ARG A 460 15.85 28.77 -4.41
N ARG A 461 16.74 29.38 -3.63
CA ARG A 461 17.11 28.92 -2.28
C ARG A 461 15.92 28.99 -1.33
N LEU A 462 15.67 27.90 -0.60
CA LEU A 462 14.68 27.80 0.46
C LEU A 462 15.28 28.29 1.79
N ARG A 463 14.43 28.83 2.65
CA ARG A 463 14.81 29.28 3.99
C ARG A 463 14.80 28.10 4.96
N LYS A 464 15.85 27.97 5.79
CA LYS A 464 15.86 27.09 6.96
C LYS A 464 15.04 27.72 8.08
N TYR A 465 14.21 26.91 8.74
CA TYR A 465 13.45 27.30 9.92
C TYR A 465 13.91 26.47 11.14
N GLU A 466 13.77 27.07 12.31
CA GLU A 466 14.11 26.44 13.58
C GLU A 466 12.97 25.56 14.12
N ARG A 467 11.77 25.71 13.61
CA ARG A 467 10.59 24.97 14.02
C ARG A 467 9.85 24.42 12.81
N MET A 468 9.40 23.15 12.93
CA MET A 468 8.69 22.46 11.86
C MET A 468 7.34 23.12 11.53
N GLU A 469 6.66 23.69 12.54
CA GLU A 469 5.34 24.34 12.40
C GLU A 469 5.40 25.61 11.52
N ASP A 470 6.57 26.21 11.31
CA ASP A 470 6.72 27.32 10.38
C ASP A 470 6.41 26.90 8.93
N LEU A 471 6.63 25.61 8.60
CA LEU A 471 6.30 25.06 7.29
C LEU A 471 4.81 24.97 7.02
N ASP A 472 3.95 25.02 8.03
CA ASP A 472 2.50 24.99 7.81
C ASP A 472 2.03 26.24 7.05
N ARG A 473 2.72 27.37 7.25
CA ARG A 473 2.38 28.67 6.68
C ARG A 473 3.31 29.16 5.57
N ARG A 474 4.53 28.62 5.46
CA ARG A 474 5.60 29.17 4.61
C ARG A 474 6.35 28.08 3.85
N GLU A 475 6.87 28.38 2.66
CA GLU A 475 7.85 27.55 1.97
C GLU A 475 9.21 27.63 2.67
N GLY A 476 9.93 26.53 2.72
CA GLY A 476 11.24 26.42 3.36
C GLY A 476 11.55 24.99 3.77
N TYR A 477 12.46 24.82 4.70
CA TYR A 477 12.79 23.53 5.26
C TYR A 477 13.12 23.58 6.75
N PHE A 478 12.94 22.47 7.40
CA PHE A 478 13.32 22.20 8.78
C PHE A 478 14.21 20.96 8.81
N PHE A 479 15.28 21.00 9.58
CA PHE A 479 16.18 19.87 9.77
C PHE A 479 16.37 19.60 11.27
N ALA A 480 16.06 18.39 11.69
CA ALA A 480 16.29 17.89 13.04
C ALA A 480 17.41 16.84 13.00
N ALA A 481 18.56 17.18 13.55
CA ALA A 481 19.69 16.26 13.64
C ALA A 481 19.37 15.03 14.51
N SER A 482 19.80 13.86 14.08
CA SER A 482 19.76 12.63 14.84
C SER A 482 21.12 11.94 14.73
N GLY A 483 22.06 12.28 15.63
CA GLY A 483 23.46 11.87 15.56
C GLY A 483 24.37 12.99 15.02
N SER A 484 25.58 12.64 14.57
CA SER A 484 26.62 13.64 14.22
C SER A 484 26.38 14.40 12.92
N ALA A 485 25.65 13.83 11.96
CA ALA A 485 25.38 14.49 10.67
C ALA A 485 24.02 14.10 10.07
N SER A 486 23.47 12.93 10.38
CA SER A 486 22.19 12.46 9.84
C SER A 486 21.00 13.10 10.54
N GLY A 487 19.83 13.16 9.87
CA GLY A 487 18.65 13.74 10.48
C GLY A 487 17.36 13.53 9.70
N LEU A 488 16.31 14.09 10.28
CA LEU A 488 15.00 14.22 9.65
C LEU A 488 14.93 15.59 8.96
N LEU A 489 14.56 15.57 7.70
CA LEU A 489 14.40 16.76 6.87
C LEU A 489 12.95 16.88 6.42
N GLU A 490 12.31 18.00 6.73
CA GLU A 490 11.00 18.40 6.18
C GLU A 490 11.21 19.56 5.21
N ILE A 491 10.66 19.44 4.00
CA ILE A 491 10.70 20.47 2.97
C ILE A 491 9.27 20.83 2.58
N LYS A 492 8.98 22.11 2.39
CA LYS A 492 7.78 22.61 1.74
C LYS A 492 8.15 23.59 0.67
N HIS A 493 7.67 23.34 -0.53
CA HIS A 493 7.87 24.26 -1.65
C HIS A 493 6.54 24.52 -2.38
N ALA A 494 6.49 25.63 -3.12
CA ALA A 494 5.33 26.08 -3.88
C ALA A 494 5.69 26.39 -5.35
N ARG A 495 6.75 25.77 -5.87
CA ARG A 495 7.28 26.02 -7.19
C ARG A 495 7.56 24.71 -7.91
N SER A 496 7.18 24.67 -9.19
CA SER A 496 7.61 23.62 -10.10
C SER A 496 9.13 23.70 -10.35
N GLY A 497 9.71 22.56 -10.70
CA GLY A 497 11.12 22.43 -11.02
C GLY A 497 11.82 21.42 -10.11
N THR A 498 13.13 21.28 -10.31
CA THR A 498 13.92 20.35 -9.53
C THR A 498 14.20 20.92 -8.13
N ILE A 499 13.97 20.10 -7.12
CA ILE A 499 14.43 20.33 -5.75
C ILE A 499 15.83 19.75 -5.64
N VAL A 500 16.77 20.53 -5.10
CA VAL A 500 18.16 20.10 -4.89
C VAL A 500 18.51 20.31 -3.43
N ILE A 501 18.89 19.23 -2.75
CA ILE A 501 19.37 19.22 -1.37
C ILE A 501 20.88 18.99 -1.44
N SER A 502 21.69 20.01 -1.16
CA SER A 502 23.14 19.97 -1.30
C SER A 502 23.84 19.72 0.05
N GLN A 503 24.82 18.83 0.03
CA GLN A 503 25.67 18.53 1.19
C GLN A 503 26.74 19.61 1.39
N GLU A 504 27.26 20.16 0.30
CA GLU A 504 28.23 21.26 0.34
C GLU A 504 27.55 22.61 0.03
N PRO A 505 28.10 23.76 0.53
CA PRO A 505 27.63 25.06 0.11
C PRO A 505 27.74 25.16 -1.41
N GLY A 506 26.63 25.48 -2.08
CA GLY A 506 26.62 25.65 -3.54
C GLY A 506 27.70 26.69 -3.97
N ARG A 507 28.55 26.32 -4.93
CA ARG A 507 29.49 27.20 -5.60
C ARG A 507 28.76 28.23 -6.45
#